data_402148700a0d78b10832897f9ac4d321
#
_entry.id   402148700a0d78b10832897f9ac4d321
#
_cell.length_a   1.000
_cell.length_b   1.000
_cell.length_c   1.000
_cell.angle_alpha   90.00
_cell.angle_beta   90.00
_cell.angle_gamma   90.00
#
_symmetry.space_group_name_H-M   'P 1'
#
loop_
_entity.id
_entity.type
_entity.pdbx_description
1 polymer ?
#
loop_
_entity_poly.entity_id
_entity_poly.type
_entity_poly.pdbx_seq_one_letter_code
_entity_poly.pdbx_strand_id
1 'polypeptide(L)'
;SVKPVHRLIMNSRVYQQAGRESATAADPQPYSYFPRRRLSSERIRDAILAAAGRLDTRLYGPPVRPKLPPGFGARYTWEASKSAAARSRRSIYIHAKRNLPYPLMRVFDQPDMHESCACRPQTTVAPQALVLLNSELVLDLSRGILKRVQDSTWSKDIPSRVRRSWRLVLGREPDGQELAEAISFLDEQASR
;
A
#
# COMPACT_ATOMS: atom_id res chain seq x y z
N SER A 1 8.78 -17.40 -24.11
CA SER A 1 8.30 -16.28 -23.26
C SER A 1 7.34 -16.79 -22.20
N VAL A 2 7.46 -16.37 -20.97
CA VAL A 2 6.55 -16.73 -19.87
C VAL A 2 5.25 -15.92 -19.87
N LYS A 3 5.14 -14.88 -20.69
CA LYS A 3 3.94 -14.02 -20.77
C LYS A 3 2.66 -14.78 -21.11
N PRO A 4 2.63 -15.75 -22.07
CA PRO A 4 1.43 -16.54 -22.33
C PRO A 4 0.97 -17.35 -21.13
N VAL A 5 1.92 -17.92 -20.36
CA VAL A 5 1.60 -18.70 -19.16
C VAL A 5 1.00 -17.80 -18.07
N HIS A 6 1.58 -16.62 -17.83
CA HIS A 6 1.02 -15.64 -16.90
C HIS A 6 -0.40 -15.22 -17.32
N ARG A 7 -0.62 -14.98 -18.62
CA ARG A 7 -1.97 -14.63 -19.13
C ARG A 7 -2.98 -15.75 -18.92
N LEU A 8 -2.58 -17.00 -19.15
CA LEU A 8 -3.43 -18.17 -18.90
C LEU A 8 -3.82 -18.28 -17.41
N ILE A 9 -2.85 -18.14 -16.51
CA ILE A 9 -3.09 -18.15 -15.05
C ILE A 9 -4.04 -17.02 -14.66
N MET A 10 -3.76 -15.80 -15.05
CA MET A 10 -4.55 -14.62 -14.67
C MET A 10 -5.97 -14.65 -15.22
N ASN A 11 -6.20 -15.30 -16.37
CA ASN A 11 -7.53 -15.47 -16.96
C ASN A 11 -8.27 -16.70 -16.44
N SER A 12 -7.67 -17.50 -15.57
CA SER A 12 -8.33 -18.66 -14.99
C SER A 12 -9.42 -18.23 -13.99
N ARG A 13 -10.52 -18.99 -13.92
CA ARG A 13 -11.60 -18.75 -12.96
C ARG A 13 -11.10 -18.79 -11.51
N VAL A 14 -10.13 -19.64 -11.19
CA VAL A 14 -9.53 -19.76 -9.86
C VAL A 14 -8.79 -18.48 -9.47
N TYR A 15 -8.05 -17.87 -10.40
CA TYR A 15 -7.31 -16.63 -10.13
C TYR A 15 -8.24 -15.42 -9.99
N GLN A 16 -9.37 -15.42 -10.69
CA GLN A 16 -10.34 -14.31 -10.72
C GLN A 16 -11.43 -14.42 -9.62
N GLN A 17 -11.29 -15.36 -8.70
CA GLN A 17 -12.24 -15.49 -7.59
C GLN A 17 -12.24 -14.27 -6.68
N ALA A 18 -13.42 -13.92 -6.15
CA ALA A 18 -13.54 -12.88 -5.16
C ALA A 18 -12.81 -13.23 -3.85
N GLY A 19 -12.20 -12.23 -3.22
CA GLY A 19 -11.60 -12.38 -1.90
C GLY A 19 -12.67 -12.59 -0.85
N ARG A 20 -12.54 -13.63 -0.03
CA ARG A 20 -13.43 -13.93 1.11
C ARG A 20 -12.60 -13.99 2.39
N GLU A 21 -13.19 -13.60 3.51
CA GLU A 21 -12.62 -13.94 4.81
C GLU A 21 -12.63 -15.46 4.97
N SER A 22 -11.63 -15.97 5.67
CA SER A 22 -11.40 -17.43 5.84
C SER A 22 -12.71 -18.18 5.98
N ALA A 23 -12.86 -19.27 5.20
CA ALA A 23 -13.96 -20.19 5.37
C ALA A 23 -14.11 -20.58 6.83
N THR A 24 -15.30 -20.49 7.34
CA THR A 24 -15.67 -21.24 8.53
C THR A 24 -15.46 -22.74 8.23
N ALA A 25 -15.19 -23.54 9.23
CA ALA A 25 -15.00 -25.02 9.09
C ALA A 25 -16.17 -25.72 8.36
N ALA A 26 -17.25 -25.01 8.07
CA ALA A 26 -18.43 -25.45 7.35
C ALA A 26 -18.35 -25.36 5.82
N ASP A 27 -17.32 -24.71 5.22
CA ASP A 27 -17.17 -24.62 3.77
C ASP A 27 -15.91 -25.38 3.30
N PRO A 28 -16.02 -26.68 3.03
CA PRO A 28 -14.87 -27.56 2.76
C PRO A 28 -14.39 -27.51 1.31
N GLN A 29 -14.86 -26.56 0.49
CA GLN A 29 -14.44 -26.49 -0.92
C GLN A 29 -13.10 -25.75 -1.06
N PRO A 30 -11.95 -26.44 -1.14
CA PRO A 30 -10.68 -25.82 -1.45
C PRO A 30 -10.78 -25.15 -2.82
N TYR A 31 -10.22 -23.94 -2.93
CA TYR A 31 -10.20 -23.12 -4.16
C TYR A 31 -11.55 -22.50 -4.57
N SER A 32 -12.56 -22.44 -3.70
CA SER A 32 -13.83 -21.77 -3.99
C SER A 32 -13.76 -20.23 -3.81
N TYR A 33 -12.72 -19.73 -3.20
CA TYR A 33 -12.50 -18.29 -2.96
C TYR A 33 -11.00 -17.97 -2.94
N PHE A 34 -10.65 -16.69 -3.12
CA PHE A 34 -9.29 -16.23 -2.92
C PHE A 34 -9.09 -15.81 -1.47
N PRO A 35 -8.15 -16.44 -0.72
CA PRO A 35 -7.93 -16.09 0.68
C PRO A 35 -7.41 -14.67 0.80
N ARG A 36 -8.02 -13.85 1.65
CA ARG A 36 -7.51 -12.51 1.96
C ARG A 36 -6.19 -12.62 2.72
N ARG A 37 -5.17 -11.99 2.20
CA ARG A 37 -3.85 -11.94 2.82
C ARG A 37 -3.38 -10.49 2.90
N ARG A 38 -2.76 -10.13 4.02
CA ARG A 38 -2.10 -8.84 4.14
C ARG A 38 -0.97 -8.73 3.10
N LEU A 39 -0.84 -7.57 2.49
CA LEU A 39 0.26 -7.28 1.58
C LEU A 39 1.60 -7.27 2.34
N SER A 40 2.68 -7.66 1.68
CA SER A 40 4.03 -7.48 2.22
C SER A 40 4.36 -5.99 2.34
N SER A 41 5.32 -5.67 3.20
CA SER A 41 5.75 -4.28 3.44
C SER A 41 6.11 -3.52 2.16
N GLU A 42 6.79 -4.19 1.23
CA GLU A 42 7.16 -3.62 -0.08
C GLU A 42 5.92 -3.29 -0.93
N ARG A 43 4.95 -4.21 -0.94
CA ARG A 43 3.70 -4.02 -1.70
C ARG A 43 2.81 -2.95 -1.10
N ILE A 44 2.78 -2.82 0.24
CA ILE A 44 2.03 -1.75 0.92
C ILE A 44 2.55 -0.39 0.47
N ARG A 45 3.88 -0.17 0.55
CA ARG A 45 4.47 1.10 0.11
C ARG A 45 4.24 1.35 -1.38
N ASP A 46 4.43 0.35 -2.22
CA ASP A 46 4.22 0.49 -3.67
C ASP A 46 2.76 0.77 -4.01
N ALA A 47 1.81 0.15 -3.30
CA ALA A 47 0.38 0.41 -3.45
C ALA A 47 0.00 1.86 -3.10
N ILE A 48 0.53 2.41 -2.00
CA ILE A 48 0.30 3.80 -1.60
C ILE A 48 0.89 4.77 -2.63
N LEU A 49 2.11 4.50 -3.11
CA LEU A 49 2.73 5.28 -4.19
C LEU A 49 1.93 5.22 -5.50
N ALA A 50 1.41 4.05 -5.85
CA ALA A 50 0.59 3.86 -7.04
C ALA A 50 -0.75 4.58 -6.93
N ALA A 51 -1.43 4.49 -5.77
CA ALA A 51 -2.67 5.22 -5.50
C ALA A 51 -2.46 6.73 -5.61
N ALA A 52 -1.33 7.25 -5.12
CA ALA A 52 -0.94 8.65 -5.23
C ALA A 52 -0.49 9.07 -6.66
N GLY A 53 -0.36 8.13 -7.60
CA GLY A 53 0.12 8.38 -8.96
C GLY A 53 1.62 8.73 -9.02
N ARG A 54 2.38 8.36 -7.99
CA ARG A 54 3.81 8.71 -7.86
C ARG A 54 4.76 7.52 -8.04
N LEU A 55 4.25 6.30 -8.19
CA LEU A 55 5.08 5.11 -8.34
C LEU A 55 5.88 5.16 -9.64
N ASP A 56 7.20 5.17 -9.51
CA ASP A 56 8.12 5.03 -10.63
C ASP A 56 8.45 3.54 -10.84
N THR A 57 8.01 3.00 -11.97
CA THR A 57 8.15 1.59 -12.32
C THR A 57 9.44 1.26 -13.09
N ARG A 58 10.34 2.22 -13.31
CA ARG A 58 11.60 1.99 -14.01
C ARG A 58 12.39 0.87 -13.35
N LEU A 59 12.91 -0.01 -14.20
CA LEU A 59 13.74 -1.12 -13.77
C LEU A 59 15.21 -0.68 -13.68
N TYR A 60 15.99 -1.39 -12.85
CA TYR A 60 17.42 -1.20 -12.64
C TYR A 60 17.80 0.20 -12.11
N GLY A 61 19.09 0.47 -12.02
CA GLY A 61 19.63 1.74 -11.56
C GLY A 61 19.98 1.77 -10.06
N PRO A 62 20.33 2.95 -9.51
CA PRO A 62 20.82 3.08 -8.14
C PRO A 62 19.76 2.73 -7.09
N PRO A 63 20.17 2.33 -5.87
CA PRO A 63 19.26 2.03 -4.80
C PRO A 63 18.46 3.26 -4.37
N VAL A 64 17.23 3.01 -3.89
CA VAL A 64 16.35 4.03 -3.32
C VAL A 64 16.71 4.22 -1.85
N ARG A 65 16.92 5.46 -1.45
CA ARG A 65 17.09 5.85 -0.03
C ARG A 65 15.94 6.75 0.37
N PRO A 66 14.87 6.21 0.99
CA PRO A 66 13.75 7.01 1.45
C PRO A 66 14.18 8.01 2.52
N LYS A 67 13.37 9.05 2.75
CA LYS A 67 13.53 9.87 3.95
C LYS A 67 13.24 9.03 5.18
N LEU A 68 14.09 9.17 6.18
CA LEU A 68 13.86 8.59 7.50
C LEU A 68 13.00 9.55 8.32
N PRO A 69 12.14 9.03 9.22
CA PRO A 69 11.48 9.86 10.23
C PRO A 69 12.49 10.60 11.10
N PRO A 70 12.10 11.72 11.73
CA PRO A 70 12.96 12.40 12.70
C PRO A 70 13.31 11.48 13.87
N GLY A 71 14.44 11.75 14.56
CA GLY A 71 14.89 11.00 15.73
C GLY A 71 15.98 9.95 15.49
N PHE A 72 16.36 9.71 14.24
CA PHE A 72 17.51 8.85 13.96
C PHE A 72 18.82 9.64 14.05
N GLY A 73 19.76 9.20 14.87
CA GLY A 73 21.07 9.83 15.00
C GLY A 73 21.88 9.77 13.68
N ALA A 74 22.62 10.83 13.39
CA ALA A 74 23.36 10.99 12.12
C ALA A 74 24.29 9.82 11.78
N ARG A 75 24.90 9.19 12.78
CA ARG A 75 25.84 8.07 12.62
C ARG A 75 25.20 6.83 11.99
N TYR A 76 23.89 6.64 12.16
CA TYR A 76 23.18 5.43 11.73
C TYR A 76 22.25 5.67 10.54
N THR A 77 22.15 6.92 10.08
CA THR A 77 21.26 7.29 8.97
C THR A 77 21.89 7.06 7.60
N TRP A 78 21.14 7.31 6.58
CA TRP A 78 21.60 7.50 5.20
C TRP A 78 21.13 8.85 4.69
N GLU A 79 21.86 9.42 3.76
CA GLU A 79 21.38 10.56 3.00
C GLU A 79 20.27 10.11 2.05
N ALA A 80 19.09 10.76 2.13
CA ALA A 80 17.97 10.42 1.28
C ALA A 80 18.28 10.71 -0.20
N SER A 81 17.74 9.90 -1.10
CA SER A 81 17.84 10.15 -2.53
C SER A 81 17.33 11.57 -2.87
N LYS A 82 18.07 12.32 -3.68
CA LYS A 82 17.90 13.77 -3.87
C LYS A 82 16.49 14.15 -4.34
N SER A 83 15.99 13.51 -5.40
CA SER A 83 14.69 13.87 -5.96
C SER A 83 13.53 13.05 -5.39
N ALA A 84 12.33 13.61 -5.40
CA ALA A 84 11.11 12.89 -5.04
C ALA A 84 10.87 11.69 -5.98
N ALA A 85 11.13 11.84 -7.27
CA ALA A 85 11.02 10.76 -8.24
C ALA A 85 11.96 9.60 -7.91
N ALA A 86 13.23 9.89 -7.55
CA ALA A 86 14.18 8.85 -7.13
C ALA A 86 13.70 8.10 -5.88
N ARG A 87 13.04 8.78 -4.95
CA ARG A 87 12.45 8.16 -3.75
C ARG A 87 11.15 7.41 -4.00
N SER A 88 10.50 7.64 -5.14
CA SER A 88 9.20 7.06 -5.49
C SER A 88 9.31 5.76 -6.32
N ARG A 89 10.50 5.25 -6.53
CA ARG A 89 10.72 3.97 -7.20
C ARG A 89 10.20 2.81 -6.37
N ARG A 90 9.99 1.67 -7.05
CA ARG A 90 9.51 0.42 -6.42
C ARG A 90 10.35 0.03 -5.21
N SER A 91 9.68 -0.49 -4.21
CA SER A 91 10.28 -0.82 -2.90
C SER A 91 11.34 -1.92 -2.96
N ILE A 92 11.33 -2.76 -4.00
CA ILE A 92 12.38 -3.75 -4.24
C ILE A 92 13.77 -3.10 -4.41
N TYR A 93 13.84 -1.82 -4.77
CA TYR A 93 15.09 -1.07 -4.93
C TYR A 93 15.51 -0.31 -3.67
N ILE A 94 14.78 -0.42 -2.56
CA ILE A 94 15.16 0.26 -1.32
C ILE A 94 16.49 -0.29 -0.83
N HIS A 95 17.39 0.65 -0.48
CA HIS A 95 18.68 0.32 0.11
C HIS A 95 18.46 -0.44 1.41
N ALA A 96 18.92 -1.67 1.45
CA ALA A 96 18.85 -2.52 2.61
C ALA A 96 20.12 -2.30 3.45
N LYS A 97 19.97 -1.59 4.57
CA LYS A 97 21.04 -1.38 5.56
C LYS A 97 20.79 -2.30 6.75
N ARG A 98 21.72 -3.24 6.99
CA ARG A 98 21.55 -4.29 8.01
C ARG A 98 21.20 -3.73 9.40
N ASN A 99 21.90 -2.69 9.82
CA ASN A 99 21.73 -2.10 11.17
C ASN A 99 20.62 -1.03 11.22
N LEU A 100 19.98 -0.72 10.10
CA LEU A 100 18.91 0.26 10.03
C LEU A 100 17.90 -0.15 8.93
N PRO A 101 17.01 -1.10 9.22
CA PRO A 101 15.91 -1.40 8.30
C PRO A 101 15.00 -0.18 8.17
N TYR A 102 14.43 0.02 7.00
CA TYR A 102 13.50 1.15 6.78
C TYR A 102 12.26 1.01 7.69
N PRO A 103 11.96 2.01 8.55
CA PRO A 103 10.95 1.86 9.61
C PRO A 103 9.59 1.40 9.16
N LEU A 104 9.07 1.94 8.04
CA LEU A 104 7.80 1.50 7.47
C LEU A 104 7.80 0.00 7.16
N MET A 105 8.88 -0.51 6.58
CA MET A 105 8.97 -1.93 6.23
C MET A 105 9.08 -2.81 7.46
N ARG A 106 9.81 -2.37 8.49
CA ARG A 106 9.94 -3.10 9.74
C ARG A 106 8.61 -3.26 10.46
N VAL A 107 7.78 -2.22 10.49
CA VAL A 107 6.43 -2.26 11.09
C VAL A 107 5.54 -3.27 10.37
N PHE A 108 5.75 -3.50 9.07
CA PHE A 108 5.01 -4.47 8.27
C PHE A 108 5.78 -5.78 8.03
N ASP A 109 6.51 -6.24 9.04
CA ASP A 109 7.16 -7.55 9.10
C ASP A 109 8.17 -7.80 7.96
N GLN A 110 8.97 -6.79 7.61
CA GLN A 110 10.15 -7.05 6.79
C GLN A 110 11.06 -8.03 7.53
N PRO A 111 11.54 -9.12 6.89
CA PRO A 111 12.45 -10.05 7.52
C PRO A 111 13.70 -9.38 8.07
N ASP A 112 14.21 -9.89 9.17
CA ASP A 112 15.51 -9.50 9.67
C ASP A 112 16.59 -9.86 8.65
N MET A 113 17.54 -8.97 8.48
CA MET A 113 18.65 -9.16 7.53
C MET A 113 19.85 -9.91 8.16
N HIS A 114 19.75 -10.25 9.43
CA HIS A 114 20.78 -11.01 10.14
C HIS A 114 20.57 -12.52 10.04
N GLU A 115 19.33 -12.96 9.74
CA GLU A 115 18.96 -14.37 9.73
C GLU A 115 18.27 -14.79 8.43
N SER A 116 18.38 -16.06 8.10
CA SER A 116 17.58 -16.66 7.02
C SER A 116 16.11 -16.70 7.41
N CYS A 117 15.24 -16.26 6.51
CA CYS A 117 13.80 -16.26 6.72
C CYS A 117 13.12 -17.17 5.69
N ALA A 118 12.80 -18.39 6.08
CA ALA A 118 12.10 -19.34 5.22
C ALA A 118 10.63 -18.96 4.98
N CYS A 119 9.99 -18.35 5.98
CA CYS A 119 8.61 -17.89 5.90
C CYS A 119 8.49 -16.53 6.60
N ARG A 120 7.99 -15.52 5.88
CA ARG A 120 7.80 -14.19 6.45
C ARG A 120 6.61 -14.20 7.42
N PRO A 121 6.78 -13.66 8.64
CA PRO A 121 5.66 -13.48 9.54
C PRO A 121 4.63 -12.50 8.93
N GLN A 122 3.38 -12.65 9.33
CA GLN A 122 2.31 -11.70 8.99
C GLN A 122 1.54 -11.40 10.27
N THR A 123 1.90 -10.29 10.91
CA THR A 123 1.22 -9.81 12.11
C THR A 123 0.19 -8.73 11.77
N THR A 124 -0.82 -8.59 12.62
CA THR A 124 -1.74 -7.46 12.59
C THR A 124 -1.70 -6.81 13.96
N VAL A 125 -1.04 -5.66 14.05
CA VAL A 125 -0.78 -4.96 15.31
C VAL A 125 -1.08 -3.48 15.19
N ALA A 126 -1.47 -2.85 16.31
CA ALA A 126 -1.85 -1.43 16.36
C ALA A 126 -0.80 -0.46 15.75
N PRO A 127 0.53 -0.64 15.92
CA PRO A 127 1.51 0.23 15.28
C PRO A 127 1.39 0.33 13.76
N GLN A 128 0.89 -0.70 13.09
CA GLN A 128 0.69 -0.68 11.63
C GLN A 128 -0.38 0.35 11.22
N ALA A 129 -1.51 0.37 11.93
CA ALA A 129 -2.56 1.36 11.71
C ALA A 129 -2.07 2.78 12.04
N LEU A 130 -1.35 2.94 13.16
CA LEU A 130 -0.80 4.23 13.58
C LEU A 130 0.19 4.80 12.57
N VAL A 131 1.04 3.98 11.98
CA VAL A 131 1.97 4.42 10.92
C VAL A 131 1.22 4.84 9.66
N LEU A 132 0.16 4.14 9.27
CA LEU A 132 -0.65 4.54 8.11
C LEU A 132 -1.41 5.85 8.36
N LEU A 133 -1.82 6.12 9.59
CA LEU A 133 -2.53 7.34 9.93
C LEU A 133 -1.61 8.57 10.12
N ASN A 134 -0.39 8.37 10.64
CA ASN A 134 0.41 9.48 11.15
C ASN A 134 1.75 9.70 10.45
N SER A 135 2.19 8.79 9.53
CA SER A 135 3.50 8.98 8.92
C SER A 135 3.51 10.12 7.91
N GLU A 136 4.55 10.95 7.92
CA GLU A 136 4.75 12.03 6.93
C GLU A 136 4.65 11.52 5.48
N LEU A 137 5.17 10.32 5.23
CA LEU A 137 5.10 9.72 3.90
C LEU A 137 3.65 9.50 3.46
N VAL A 138 2.82 8.92 4.33
CA VAL A 138 1.41 8.64 4.00
C VAL A 138 0.63 9.93 3.86
N LEU A 139 0.86 10.90 4.74
CA LEU A 139 0.23 12.23 4.65
C LEU A 139 0.63 12.99 3.36
N ASP A 140 1.90 12.91 2.96
CA ASP A 140 2.33 13.51 1.68
C ASP A 140 1.70 12.79 0.47
N LEU A 141 1.60 11.46 0.52
CA LEU A 141 0.99 10.67 -0.55
C LEU A 141 -0.53 10.82 -0.59
N SER A 142 -1.20 11.02 0.54
CA SER A 142 -2.64 11.29 0.58
C SER A 142 -3.01 12.60 -0.13
N ARG A 143 -2.16 13.62 -0.05
CA ARG A 143 -2.31 14.84 -0.87
C ARG A 143 -2.23 14.55 -2.37
N GLY A 144 -1.37 13.60 -2.77
CA GLY A 144 -1.30 13.13 -4.15
C GLY A 144 -2.57 12.41 -4.60
N ILE A 145 -3.16 11.59 -3.73
CA ILE A 145 -4.45 10.94 -3.97
C ILE A 145 -5.56 12.00 -4.12
N LEU A 146 -5.62 12.96 -3.18
CA LEU A 146 -6.60 14.04 -3.22
C LEU A 146 -6.52 14.81 -4.55
N LYS A 147 -5.30 15.16 -4.99
CA LYS A 147 -5.11 15.83 -6.29
C LYS A 147 -5.68 14.99 -7.44
N ARG A 148 -5.39 13.70 -7.50
CA ARG A 148 -5.93 12.79 -8.52
C ARG A 148 -7.45 12.67 -8.49
N VAL A 149 -8.06 12.78 -7.31
CA VAL A 149 -9.52 12.80 -7.15
C VAL A 149 -10.09 14.11 -7.68
N GLN A 150 -9.47 15.25 -7.35
CA GLN A 150 -9.92 16.58 -7.75
C GLN A 150 -9.73 16.86 -9.26
N ASP A 151 -8.61 16.43 -9.83
CA ASP A 151 -8.30 16.60 -11.27
C ASP A 151 -9.19 15.75 -12.18
N SER A 152 -10.00 14.87 -11.63
CA SER A 152 -10.91 14.01 -12.40
C SER A 152 -12.16 14.80 -12.81
N THR A 153 -12.44 14.85 -14.11
CA THR A 153 -13.65 15.49 -14.66
C THR A 153 -14.96 14.86 -14.19
N TRP A 154 -14.89 13.63 -13.65
CA TRP A 154 -16.03 12.85 -13.15
C TRP A 154 -16.34 13.07 -11.66
N SER A 155 -15.52 13.82 -10.93
CA SER A 155 -15.61 13.96 -9.47
C SER A 155 -16.03 15.39 -9.08
N LYS A 156 -17.24 15.81 -9.45
CA LYS A 156 -17.73 17.16 -9.15
C LYS A 156 -18.34 17.29 -7.75
N ASP A 157 -19.00 16.24 -7.26
CA ASP A 157 -19.68 16.17 -5.97
C ASP A 157 -18.95 15.30 -4.96
N ILE A 158 -19.27 15.43 -3.68
CA ILE A 158 -18.64 14.69 -2.58
C ILE A 158 -18.79 13.17 -2.76
N PRO A 159 -19.98 12.62 -3.03
CA PRO A 159 -20.15 11.19 -3.23
C PRO A 159 -19.26 10.62 -4.34
N SER A 160 -19.15 11.32 -5.47
CA SER A 160 -18.28 10.89 -6.59
C SER A 160 -16.80 10.92 -6.20
N ARG A 161 -16.36 11.91 -5.41
CA ARG A 161 -14.99 11.98 -4.88
C ARG A 161 -14.70 10.83 -3.91
N VAL A 162 -15.63 10.50 -3.04
CA VAL A 162 -15.51 9.34 -2.14
C VAL A 162 -15.40 8.05 -2.96
N ARG A 163 -16.30 7.79 -3.92
CA ARG A 163 -16.22 6.61 -4.80
C ARG A 163 -14.89 6.53 -5.53
N ARG A 164 -14.41 7.66 -6.05
CA ARG A 164 -13.11 7.73 -6.73
C ARG A 164 -11.95 7.39 -5.81
N SER A 165 -11.98 7.87 -4.57
CA SER A 165 -10.98 7.56 -3.54
C SER A 165 -10.96 6.06 -3.24
N TRP A 166 -12.11 5.44 -3.06
CA TRP A 166 -12.24 3.98 -2.86
C TRP A 166 -11.62 3.18 -4.00
N ARG A 167 -11.95 3.54 -5.25
CA ARG A 167 -11.35 2.88 -6.42
C ARG A 167 -9.84 3.01 -6.47
N LEU A 168 -9.30 4.19 -6.15
CA LEU A 168 -7.86 4.43 -6.19
C LEU A 168 -7.09 3.68 -5.10
N VAL A 169 -7.67 3.57 -3.90
CA VAL A 169 -6.99 3.03 -2.72
C VAL A 169 -7.31 1.55 -2.52
N LEU A 170 -8.58 1.17 -2.65
CA LEU A 170 -9.08 -0.17 -2.35
C LEU A 170 -9.38 -1.01 -3.59
N GLY A 171 -9.38 -0.41 -4.79
CA GLY A 171 -9.64 -1.11 -6.05
C GLY A 171 -11.12 -1.55 -6.22
N ARG A 172 -12.03 -1.05 -5.38
CA ARG A 172 -13.47 -1.36 -5.44
C ARG A 172 -14.32 -0.12 -5.17
N GLU A 173 -15.60 -0.23 -5.40
CA GLU A 173 -16.58 0.76 -4.97
C GLU A 173 -16.87 0.63 -3.47
N PRO A 174 -17.23 1.73 -2.79
CA PRO A 174 -17.83 1.65 -1.48
C PRO A 174 -19.25 1.07 -1.58
N ASP A 175 -19.68 0.34 -0.58
CA ASP A 175 -21.10 0.01 -0.43
C ASP A 175 -21.90 1.23 0.06
N GLY A 176 -23.23 1.05 0.23
CA GLY A 176 -24.11 2.16 0.64
C GLY A 176 -23.79 2.69 2.02
N GLN A 177 -23.45 1.84 2.97
CA GLN A 177 -23.11 2.20 4.34
C GLN A 177 -21.75 2.91 4.39
N GLU A 178 -20.71 2.33 3.77
CA GLU A 178 -19.38 2.93 3.69
C GLU A 178 -19.41 4.33 3.06
N LEU A 179 -20.25 4.51 2.03
CA LEU A 179 -20.42 5.81 1.39
C LEU A 179 -21.05 6.83 2.34
N ALA A 180 -22.12 6.44 3.04
CA ALA A 180 -22.82 7.32 3.98
C ALA A 180 -21.90 7.72 5.15
N GLU A 181 -21.20 6.75 5.74
CA GLU A 181 -20.24 6.98 6.83
C GLU A 181 -19.11 7.92 6.40
N ALA A 182 -18.57 7.74 5.20
CA ALA A 182 -17.51 8.61 4.69
C ALA A 182 -17.98 10.04 4.45
N ILE A 183 -19.21 10.24 3.96
CA ILE A 183 -19.80 11.56 3.76
C ILE A 183 -20.03 12.24 5.12
N SER A 184 -20.64 11.54 6.08
CA SER A 184 -20.86 12.03 7.45
C SER A 184 -19.55 12.48 8.10
N PHE A 185 -18.50 11.64 7.99
CA PHE A 185 -17.17 12.00 8.49
C PHE A 185 -16.62 13.28 7.85
N LEU A 186 -16.77 13.46 6.54
CA LEU A 186 -16.30 14.66 5.87
C LEU A 186 -17.05 15.91 6.31
N ASP A 187 -18.38 15.81 6.50
CA ASP A 187 -19.22 16.92 6.98
C ASP A 187 -18.86 17.31 8.42
N GLU A 188 -18.62 16.33 9.29
CA GLU A 188 -18.16 16.57 10.66
C GLU A 188 -16.78 17.24 10.70
N GLN A 189 -15.86 16.84 9.83
CA GLN A 189 -14.53 17.48 9.76
C GLN A 189 -14.57 18.88 9.18
N ALA A 190 -15.50 19.16 8.27
CA ALA A 190 -15.66 20.49 7.69
C ALA A 190 -16.31 21.50 8.66
N SER A 191 -17.02 21.02 9.67
CA SER A 191 -17.69 21.84 10.72
C SER A 191 -16.78 22.20 11.90
N ARG A 192 -15.59 21.63 11.99
CA ARG A 192 -14.56 21.90 13.01
C ARG A 192 -13.62 23.02 12.59
#